data_09d7aeb8fd0a77863c120123b6f4d38e
#
_entry.id   09d7aeb8fd0a77863c120123b6f4d38e
#
_cell.length_a   1.000
_cell.length_b   1.000
_cell.length_c   1.000
_cell.angle_alpha   90.00
_cell.angle_beta   90.00
_cell.angle_gamma   90.00
#
_symmetry.space_group_name_H-M   'P 1'
#
loop_
_entity.id
_entity.type
_entity.pdbx_description
1 polymer ?
#
loop_
_entity_poly.entity_id
_entity_poly.type
_entity_poly.pdbx_seq_one_letter_code
_entity_poly.pdbx_strand_id
1 'polypeptide(L)'
;NKEIEKCIISEEEMADDASYNLKNIRRQMKLTNDRIHSQLSNLVNSTNNKTYLQDSLITMRDGRYCVPVKQEYRGNVPGIIHDQSSTGSTLFVEPTVVVELNNKLRELSVKEADEIQIILANLSVTCSEYMEQLRTDMELLPKLDFIFAKANLAKKMKATMPEFNDKRFINIKQG
;
A
#
# COMPACT_ATOMS: atom_id res chain seq x y z
N ASN A 1 15.11 11.74 7.80
CA ASN A 1 14.59 11.42 6.45
C ASN A 1 15.11 10.10 5.88
N LYS A 2 16.41 9.77 5.98
CA LYS A 2 16.97 8.55 5.37
C LYS A 2 16.29 7.25 5.79
N GLU A 3 15.86 7.11 7.04
CA GLU A 3 15.12 5.92 7.51
C GLU A 3 13.71 5.86 6.94
N ILE A 4 13.02 6.99 6.87
CA ILE A 4 11.69 7.07 6.25
C ILE A 4 11.80 6.70 4.76
N GLU A 5 12.72 7.33 4.03
CA GLU A 5 12.96 7.06 2.60
C GLU A 5 13.38 5.61 2.31
N LYS A 6 14.03 4.95 3.27
CA LYS A 6 14.37 3.53 3.18
C LYS A 6 13.14 2.62 3.36
N CYS A 7 12.21 3.00 4.23
CA CYS A 7 11.06 2.15 4.57
C CYS A 7 9.83 2.42 3.69
N ILE A 8 9.61 3.69 3.27
CA ILE A 8 8.41 4.13 2.56
C ILE A 8 8.78 4.50 1.14
N ILE A 9 8.21 3.79 0.17
CA ILE A 9 8.39 4.04 -1.27
C ILE A 9 7.37 5.07 -1.76
N SER A 10 6.12 4.94 -1.34
CA SER A 10 5.02 5.83 -1.71
C SER A 10 3.98 5.89 -0.58
N GLU A 11 2.89 6.64 -0.78
CA GLU A 11 1.77 6.74 0.17
C GLU A 11 1.11 5.38 0.44
N GLU A 12 1.15 4.46 -0.51
CA GLU A 12 0.50 3.15 -0.43
C GLU A 12 1.50 1.99 -0.36
N GLU A 13 2.81 2.25 -0.53
CA GLU A 13 3.79 1.20 -0.70
C GLU A 13 4.97 1.32 0.28
N MET A 14 5.24 0.23 0.97
CA MET A 14 6.38 0.05 1.86
C MET A 14 7.44 -0.86 1.23
N ALA A 15 8.71 -0.51 1.42
CA ALA A 15 9.83 -1.29 0.89
C ALA A 15 9.82 -2.72 1.45
N ASP A 16 10.13 -3.69 0.61
CA ASP A 16 10.19 -5.11 1.01
C ASP A 16 11.20 -5.37 2.12
N ASP A 17 12.25 -4.57 2.17
CA ASP A 17 13.34 -4.67 3.15
C ASP A 17 13.29 -3.59 4.23
N ALA A 18 12.11 -2.96 4.42
CA ALA A 18 11.88 -2.00 5.52
C ALA A 18 12.19 -2.63 6.89
N SER A 19 11.92 -3.93 7.06
CA SER A 19 12.41 -4.74 8.17
C SER A 19 12.81 -6.15 7.70
N TYR A 20 13.65 -6.81 8.51
CA TYR A 20 13.99 -8.21 8.28
C TYR A 20 12.75 -9.13 8.34
N ASN A 21 11.84 -8.85 9.26
CA ASN A 21 10.60 -9.61 9.42
C ASN A 21 9.69 -9.46 8.20
N LEU A 22 9.46 -8.22 7.75
CA LEU A 22 8.63 -7.94 6.57
C LEU A 22 9.16 -8.66 5.34
N LYS A 23 10.46 -8.60 5.12
CA LYS A 23 11.14 -9.31 4.01
C LYS A 23 10.89 -10.81 4.07
N ASN A 24 11.01 -11.41 5.26
CA ASN A 24 10.77 -12.85 5.42
C ASN A 24 9.31 -13.22 5.22
N ILE A 25 8.37 -12.41 5.73
CA ILE A 25 6.93 -12.63 5.56
C ILE A 25 6.58 -12.58 4.06
N ARG A 26 6.98 -11.54 3.35
CA ARG A 26 6.72 -11.39 1.90
C ARG A 26 7.35 -12.50 1.06
N ARG A 27 8.56 -12.93 1.42
CA ARG A 27 9.19 -14.10 0.80
C ARG A 27 8.37 -15.38 1.01
N GLN A 28 7.87 -15.62 2.22
CA GLN A 28 7.01 -16.78 2.49
C GLN A 28 5.67 -16.68 1.76
N MET A 29 5.07 -15.48 1.68
CA MET A 29 3.85 -15.27 0.90
C MET A 29 4.06 -15.62 -0.57
N LYS A 30 5.13 -15.14 -1.17
CA LYS A 30 5.48 -15.45 -2.57
C LYS A 30 5.66 -16.96 -2.78
N LEU A 31 6.43 -17.62 -1.94
CA LEU A 31 6.64 -19.08 -2.04
C LEU A 31 5.33 -19.88 -1.86
N THR A 32 4.46 -19.43 -0.95
CA THR A 32 3.16 -20.05 -0.71
C THR A 32 2.24 -19.86 -1.93
N ASN A 33 2.21 -18.64 -2.47
CA ASN A 33 1.47 -18.31 -3.68
C ASN A 33 1.92 -19.14 -4.89
N ASP A 34 3.23 -19.26 -5.12
CA ASP A 34 3.79 -20.05 -6.19
C ASP A 34 3.40 -21.54 -6.07
N ARG A 35 3.37 -22.08 -4.83
CA ARG A 35 2.91 -23.44 -4.55
C ARG A 35 1.43 -23.63 -4.86
N ILE A 36 0.58 -22.69 -4.47
CA ILE A 36 -0.86 -22.71 -4.77
C ILE A 36 -1.06 -22.76 -6.29
N HIS A 37 -0.41 -21.82 -7.01
CA HIS A 37 -0.49 -21.78 -8.47
C HIS A 37 -0.01 -23.06 -9.13
N SER A 38 1.08 -23.66 -8.66
CA SER A 38 1.58 -24.92 -9.18
C SER A 38 0.59 -26.07 -8.99
N GLN A 39 0.01 -26.21 -7.79
CA GLN A 39 -0.97 -27.26 -7.49
C GLN A 39 -2.27 -27.07 -8.28
N LEU A 40 -2.78 -25.84 -8.35
CA LEU A 40 -3.99 -25.55 -9.11
C LEU A 40 -3.76 -25.67 -10.62
N SER A 41 -2.62 -25.29 -11.14
CA SER A 41 -2.26 -25.48 -12.55
C SER A 41 -2.24 -26.96 -12.92
N ASN A 42 -1.70 -27.81 -12.07
CA ASN A 42 -1.73 -29.27 -12.27
C ASN A 42 -3.18 -29.81 -12.27
N LEU A 43 -4.02 -29.28 -11.39
CA LEU A 43 -5.43 -29.67 -11.29
C LEU A 43 -6.22 -29.26 -12.53
N VAL A 44 -6.11 -27.98 -12.96
CA VAL A 44 -6.90 -27.45 -14.10
C VAL A 44 -6.42 -27.98 -15.46
N ASN A 45 -5.14 -28.35 -15.58
CA ASN A 45 -4.57 -28.91 -16.80
C ASN A 45 -4.73 -30.43 -16.92
N SER A 46 -5.15 -31.12 -15.85
CA SER A 46 -5.42 -32.55 -15.88
C SER A 46 -6.57 -32.85 -16.83
N THR A 47 -6.34 -33.80 -17.74
CA THR A 47 -7.33 -34.22 -18.76
C THR A 47 -8.65 -34.67 -18.10
N ASN A 48 -8.56 -35.36 -16.97
CA ASN A 48 -9.74 -35.86 -16.25
C ASN A 48 -10.56 -34.70 -15.63
N ASN A 49 -9.91 -33.66 -15.16
CA ASN A 49 -10.58 -32.57 -14.48
C ASN A 49 -11.18 -31.54 -15.45
N LYS A 50 -10.68 -31.44 -16.68
CA LYS A 50 -11.20 -30.48 -17.68
C LYS A 50 -12.72 -30.63 -17.92
N THR A 51 -13.24 -31.85 -17.85
CA THR A 51 -14.68 -32.11 -18.01
C THR A 51 -15.50 -31.48 -16.85
N TYR A 52 -14.94 -31.47 -15.65
CA TYR A 52 -15.62 -30.99 -14.43
C TYR A 52 -15.58 -29.48 -14.26
N LEU A 53 -14.57 -28.84 -14.85
CA LEU A 53 -14.38 -27.40 -14.74
C LEU A 53 -15.22 -26.66 -15.78
N GLN A 54 -15.77 -25.51 -15.36
CA GLN A 54 -16.44 -24.59 -16.28
C GLN A 54 -15.40 -23.92 -17.20
N ASP A 55 -14.25 -23.60 -16.63
CA ASP A 55 -13.11 -23.00 -17.32
C ASP A 55 -11.81 -23.46 -16.67
N SER A 56 -10.71 -23.50 -17.44
CA SER A 56 -9.37 -23.86 -16.92
C SER A 56 -8.64 -22.65 -16.31
N LEU A 57 -9.36 -21.86 -15.53
CA LEU A 57 -8.84 -20.65 -14.88
C LEU A 57 -8.73 -20.82 -13.38
N ILE A 58 -7.70 -20.23 -12.80
CA ILE A 58 -7.58 -20.02 -11.35
C ILE A 58 -8.23 -18.69 -11.02
N THR A 59 -9.16 -18.67 -10.08
CA THR A 59 -9.87 -17.47 -9.67
C THR A 59 -9.64 -17.20 -8.17
N MET A 60 -9.98 -15.99 -7.72
CA MET A 60 -9.95 -15.67 -6.30
C MET A 60 -11.36 -15.31 -5.84
N ARG A 61 -11.77 -15.88 -4.69
CA ARG A 61 -13.03 -15.55 -4.00
C ARG A 61 -12.73 -15.40 -2.51
N ASP A 62 -13.15 -14.29 -1.93
CA ASP A 62 -12.93 -13.96 -0.52
C ASP A 62 -11.47 -14.12 -0.07
N GLY A 63 -10.52 -13.74 -0.95
CA GLY A 63 -9.09 -13.84 -0.69
C GLY A 63 -8.52 -15.27 -0.75
N ARG A 64 -9.29 -16.22 -1.33
CA ARG A 64 -8.89 -17.62 -1.49
C ARG A 64 -8.81 -18.03 -2.95
N TYR A 65 -7.81 -18.79 -3.30
CA TYR A 65 -7.67 -19.35 -4.63
C TYR A 65 -8.65 -20.50 -4.83
N CYS A 66 -9.48 -20.38 -5.85
CA CYS A 66 -10.55 -21.29 -6.21
C CYS A 66 -10.48 -21.66 -7.69
N VAL A 67 -11.17 -22.75 -8.06
CA VAL A 67 -11.41 -23.17 -9.45
C VAL A 67 -12.92 -23.17 -9.74
N PRO A 68 -13.35 -22.75 -10.95
CA PRO A 68 -14.75 -22.78 -11.34
C PRO A 68 -15.16 -24.19 -11.74
N VAL A 69 -16.04 -24.82 -10.98
CA VAL A 69 -16.57 -26.18 -11.18
C VAL A 69 -18.02 -26.10 -11.65
N LYS A 70 -18.38 -26.88 -12.66
CA LYS A 70 -19.77 -26.99 -13.08
C LYS A 70 -20.61 -27.63 -11.97
N GLN A 71 -21.82 -27.11 -11.72
CA GLN A 71 -22.71 -27.54 -10.65
C GLN A 71 -22.96 -29.06 -10.66
N GLU A 72 -23.10 -29.66 -11.83
CA GLU A 72 -23.35 -31.10 -12.03
C GLU A 72 -22.17 -32.00 -11.59
N TYR A 73 -20.97 -31.45 -11.56
CA TYR A 73 -19.73 -32.15 -11.16
C TYR A 73 -19.24 -31.76 -9.78
N ARG A 74 -20.09 -31.18 -8.93
CA ARG A 74 -19.73 -30.77 -7.56
C ARG A 74 -19.01 -31.85 -6.75
N GLY A 75 -19.44 -33.12 -6.91
CA GLY A 75 -18.87 -34.25 -6.19
C GLY A 75 -17.50 -34.73 -6.71
N ASN A 76 -17.07 -34.30 -7.89
CA ASN A 76 -15.86 -34.77 -8.55
C ASN A 76 -14.59 -33.94 -8.18
N VAL A 77 -14.80 -32.71 -7.67
CA VAL A 77 -13.72 -31.84 -7.20
C VAL A 77 -13.90 -31.61 -5.71
N PRO A 78 -13.22 -32.37 -4.84
CA PRO A 78 -13.35 -32.23 -3.40
C PRO A 78 -12.76 -30.90 -2.94
N GLY A 79 -13.53 -30.15 -2.15
CA GLY A 79 -13.13 -28.83 -1.68
C GLY A 79 -14.24 -28.08 -0.99
N ILE A 80 -13.95 -26.82 -0.64
CA ILE A 80 -14.89 -25.90 0.01
C ILE A 80 -15.46 -24.95 -1.05
N ILE A 81 -16.78 -24.79 -1.06
CA ILE A 81 -17.48 -23.86 -1.96
C ILE A 81 -17.47 -22.48 -1.27
N HIS A 82 -16.91 -21.49 -1.92
CA HIS A 82 -16.86 -20.12 -1.42
C HIS A 82 -17.88 -19.20 -2.10
N ASP A 83 -18.23 -19.51 -3.36
CA ASP A 83 -19.12 -18.65 -4.12
C ASP A 83 -19.83 -19.47 -5.23
N GLN A 84 -20.87 -18.87 -5.81
CA GLN A 84 -21.65 -19.44 -6.90
C GLN A 84 -21.96 -18.36 -7.94
N SER A 85 -21.99 -18.72 -9.22
CA SER A 85 -22.43 -17.80 -10.27
C SER A 85 -23.90 -17.40 -10.09
N SER A 86 -24.29 -16.24 -10.62
CA SER A 86 -25.66 -15.72 -10.53
C SER A 86 -26.71 -16.67 -11.10
N THR A 87 -26.34 -17.51 -12.06
CA THR A 87 -27.20 -18.54 -12.67
C THR A 87 -27.19 -19.87 -11.90
N GLY A 88 -26.31 -20.00 -10.91
CA GLY A 88 -26.15 -21.25 -10.17
C GLY A 88 -25.41 -22.36 -10.92
N SER A 89 -25.02 -22.15 -12.16
CA SER A 89 -24.41 -23.19 -13.01
C SER A 89 -22.92 -23.47 -12.70
N THR A 90 -22.25 -22.56 -12.01
CA THR A 90 -20.83 -22.64 -11.68
C THR A 90 -20.62 -22.42 -10.19
N LEU A 91 -19.85 -23.29 -9.56
CA LEU A 91 -19.40 -23.19 -8.18
C LEU A 91 -17.93 -22.81 -8.15
N PHE A 92 -17.57 -21.87 -7.29
CA PHE A 92 -16.17 -21.52 -7.04
C PHE A 92 -15.68 -22.33 -5.85
N VAL A 93 -14.90 -23.37 -6.17
CA VAL A 93 -14.44 -24.37 -5.20
C VAL A 93 -12.99 -24.12 -4.87
N GLU A 94 -12.66 -24.03 -3.57
CA GLU A 94 -11.31 -24.14 -3.06
C GLU A 94 -10.96 -25.63 -2.94
N PRO A 95 -10.11 -26.19 -3.80
CA PRO A 95 -9.78 -27.61 -3.73
C PRO A 95 -9.06 -27.97 -2.43
N THR A 96 -9.36 -29.14 -1.88
CA THR A 96 -8.77 -29.61 -0.61
C THR A 96 -7.24 -29.52 -0.61
N VAL A 97 -6.61 -29.74 -1.75
CA VAL A 97 -5.14 -29.73 -1.91
C VAL A 97 -4.49 -28.36 -1.64
N VAL A 98 -5.26 -27.26 -1.69
CA VAL A 98 -4.73 -25.91 -1.45
C VAL A 98 -5.31 -25.23 -0.22
N VAL A 99 -6.24 -25.85 0.52
CA VAL A 99 -6.89 -25.25 1.71
C VAL A 99 -5.86 -24.80 2.74
N GLU A 100 -4.90 -25.66 3.08
CA GLU A 100 -3.85 -25.30 4.05
C GLU A 100 -2.93 -24.19 3.55
N LEU A 101 -2.61 -24.18 2.25
CA LEU A 101 -1.80 -23.11 1.65
C LEU A 101 -2.55 -21.78 1.63
N ASN A 102 -3.83 -21.78 1.31
CA ASN A 102 -4.67 -20.59 1.39
C ASN A 102 -4.79 -20.08 2.83
N ASN A 103 -4.95 -20.98 3.82
CA ASN A 103 -4.95 -20.60 5.24
C ASN A 103 -3.60 -19.98 5.63
N LYS A 104 -2.49 -20.56 5.18
CA LYS A 104 -1.15 -20.04 5.43
C LYS A 104 -0.94 -18.67 4.80
N LEU A 105 -1.41 -18.48 3.56
CA LEU A 105 -1.32 -17.20 2.87
C LEU A 105 -2.08 -16.11 3.63
N ARG A 106 -3.29 -16.43 4.12
CA ARG A 106 -4.08 -15.50 4.94
C ARG A 106 -3.41 -15.16 6.27
N GLU A 107 -2.83 -16.16 6.95
CA GLU A 107 -2.05 -15.95 8.19
C GLU A 107 -0.87 -15.01 7.93
N LEU A 108 -0.15 -15.22 6.83
CA LEU A 108 0.98 -14.36 6.44
C LEU A 108 0.54 -12.94 6.10
N SER A 109 -0.62 -12.77 5.46
CA SER A 109 -1.17 -11.44 5.16
C SER A 109 -1.52 -10.66 6.43
N VAL A 110 -2.06 -11.33 7.45
CA VAL A 110 -2.27 -10.69 8.76
C VAL A 110 -0.94 -10.29 9.40
N LYS A 111 0.04 -11.20 9.40
CA LYS A 111 1.39 -10.89 9.93
C LYS A 111 2.08 -9.75 9.19
N GLU A 112 1.89 -9.65 7.88
CA GLU A 112 2.39 -8.52 7.08
C GLU A 112 1.78 -7.20 7.55
N ALA A 113 0.45 -7.16 7.71
CA ALA A 113 -0.25 -5.97 8.17
C ALA A 113 0.22 -5.55 9.59
N ASP A 114 0.37 -6.51 10.50
CA ASP A 114 0.87 -6.26 11.85
C ASP A 114 2.30 -5.71 11.85
N GLU A 115 3.19 -6.30 11.04
CA GLU A 115 4.59 -5.86 10.93
C GLU A 115 4.68 -4.44 10.34
N ILE A 116 3.85 -4.12 9.33
CA ILE A 116 3.76 -2.78 8.76
C ILE A 116 3.37 -1.77 9.86
N GLN A 117 2.39 -2.09 10.71
CA GLN A 117 2.00 -1.22 11.83
C GLN A 117 3.16 -1.00 12.81
N ILE A 118 3.93 -2.04 13.10
CA ILE A 118 5.12 -1.95 13.97
C ILE A 118 6.17 -1.00 13.36
N ILE A 119 6.45 -1.14 12.07
CA ILE A 119 7.41 -0.27 11.37
C ILE A 119 6.94 1.19 11.40
N LEU A 120 5.67 1.44 11.08
CA LEU A 120 5.09 2.79 11.10
C LEU A 120 5.10 3.41 12.50
N ALA A 121 4.79 2.62 13.53
CA ALA A 121 4.87 3.07 14.91
C ALA A 121 6.30 3.49 15.30
N ASN A 122 7.31 2.68 14.94
CA ASN A 122 8.71 2.99 15.20
C ASN A 122 9.17 4.26 14.47
N LEU A 123 8.80 4.43 13.19
CA LEU A 123 9.09 5.65 12.46
C LEU A 123 8.41 6.87 13.10
N SER A 124 7.17 6.73 13.58
CA SER A 124 6.42 7.80 14.26
C SER A 124 7.09 8.19 15.58
N VAL A 125 7.56 7.22 16.36
CA VAL A 125 8.32 7.49 17.59
C VAL A 125 9.59 8.28 17.28
N THR A 126 10.36 7.85 16.28
CA THR A 126 11.56 8.56 15.85
C THR A 126 11.25 9.99 15.40
N CYS A 127 10.16 10.22 14.66
CA CYS A 127 9.73 11.57 14.28
C CYS A 127 9.34 12.42 15.50
N SER A 128 8.73 11.82 16.52
CA SER A 128 8.29 12.55 17.72
C SER A 128 9.44 13.13 18.53
N GLU A 129 10.63 12.52 18.46
CA GLU A 129 11.85 13.05 19.11
C GLU A 129 12.26 14.42 18.57
N TYR A 130 11.86 14.76 17.33
CA TYR A 130 12.15 16.02 16.66
C TYR A 130 10.95 16.98 16.62
N MET A 131 9.89 16.71 17.39
CA MET A 131 8.64 17.46 17.35
C MET A 131 8.84 18.96 17.57
N GLU A 132 9.64 19.35 18.57
CA GLU A 132 9.86 20.77 18.89
C GLU A 132 10.63 21.50 17.79
N GLN A 133 11.62 20.84 17.18
CA GLN A 133 12.36 21.38 16.05
C GLN A 133 11.43 21.56 14.84
N LEU A 134 10.63 20.55 14.52
CA LEU A 134 9.67 20.61 13.42
C LEU A 134 8.64 21.73 13.63
N ARG A 135 8.14 21.92 14.86
CA ARG A 135 7.23 23.00 15.20
C ARG A 135 7.87 24.37 14.97
N THR A 136 9.11 24.53 15.44
CA THR A 136 9.87 25.76 15.26
C THR A 136 10.08 26.04 13.76
N ASP A 137 10.46 25.05 12.98
CA ASP A 137 10.66 25.18 11.55
C ASP A 137 9.36 25.58 10.83
N MET A 138 8.22 24.96 11.18
CA MET A 138 6.91 25.30 10.62
C MET A 138 6.47 26.73 10.94
N GLU A 139 6.92 27.31 12.07
CA GLU A 139 6.66 28.72 12.41
C GLU A 139 7.62 29.70 11.69
N LEU A 140 8.86 29.28 11.47
CA LEU A 140 9.89 30.15 10.88
C LEU A 140 9.84 30.18 9.35
N LEU A 141 9.56 29.05 8.70
CA LEU A 141 9.54 28.96 7.23
C LEU A 141 8.58 29.97 6.57
N PRO A 142 7.32 30.15 7.01
CA PRO A 142 6.43 31.15 6.43
C PRO A 142 6.94 32.59 6.63
N LYS A 143 7.60 32.86 7.76
CA LYS A 143 8.19 34.19 8.03
C LYS A 143 9.35 34.47 7.08
N LEU A 144 10.21 33.48 6.85
CA LEU A 144 11.31 33.59 5.90
C LEU A 144 10.80 33.75 4.47
N ASP A 145 9.82 32.94 4.06
CA ASP A 145 9.23 33.05 2.73
C ASP A 145 8.64 34.45 2.49
N PHE A 146 7.92 34.99 3.47
CA PHE A 146 7.37 36.35 3.40
C PHE A 146 8.45 37.42 3.31
N ILE A 147 9.57 37.29 4.05
CA ILE A 147 10.71 38.19 3.96
C ILE A 147 11.32 38.16 2.56
N PHE A 148 11.57 36.96 2.01
CA PHE A 148 12.11 36.81 0.68
C PHE A 148 11.15 37.32 -0.41
N ALA A 149 9.86 37.09 -0.27
CA ALA A 149 8.84 37.62 -1.19
C ALA A 149 8.88 39.14 -1.24
N LYS A 150 8.93 39.80 -0.07
CA LYS A 150 9.06 41.30 0.02
C LYS A 150 10.38 41.76 -0.60
N ALA A 151 11.48 41.12 -0.29
CA ALA A 151 12.78 41.50 -0.84
C ALA A 151 12.82 41.37 -2.36
N ASN A 152 12.27 40.25 -2.91
CA ASN A 152 12.16 40.06 -4.34
C ASN A 152 11.25 41.12 -5.02
N LEU A 153 10.14 41.48 -4.39
CA LEU A 153 9.26 42.52 -4.87
C LEU A 153 10.00 43.88 -4.89
N ALA A 154 10.62 44.24 -3.78
CA ALA A 154 11.40 45.48 -3.66
C ALA A 154 12.51 45.55 -4.74
N LYS A 155 13.20 44.46 -4.99
CA LYS A 155 14.22 44.37 -6.04
C LYS A 155 13.63 44.58 -7.44
N LYS A 156 12.48 43.95 -7.74
CA LYS A 156 11.80 44.13 -9.04
C LYS A 156 11.32 45.56 -9.25
N MET A 157 10.82 46.18 -8.18
CA MET A 157 10.31 47.58 -8.22
C MET A 157 11.44 48.62 -8.08
N LYS A 158 12.67 48.19 -7.86
CA LYS A 158 13.80 49.09 -7.47
C LYS A 158 13.42 49.99 -6.30
N ALA A 159 12.61 49.47 -5.38
CA ALA A 159 12.08 50.19 -4.24
C ALA A 159 13.14 50.41 -3.16
N THR A 160 13.03 51.50 -2.44
CA THR A 160 13.79 51.81 -1.22
C THR A 160 12.93 51.62 0.01
N MET A 161 13.55 51.42 1.16
CA MET A 161 12.83 51.27 2.43
C MET A 161 12.11 52.59 2.76
N PRO A 162 10.77 52.56 3.01
CA PRO A 162 10.02 53.78 3.37
C PRO A 162 10.35 54.18 4.79
N GLU A 163 10.47 55.49 5.02
CA GLU A 163 10.52 56.07 6.34
C GLU A 163 9.11 56.43 6.79
N PHE A 164 8.66 55.85 7.90
CA PHE A 164 7.33 56.16 8.48
C PHE A 164 7.37 57.39 9.38
N ASN A 165 6.31 58.19 9.33
CA ASN A 165 6.20 59.36 10.21
C ASN A 165 4.75 59.55 10.69
N ASP A 166 4.58 60.19 11.84
CA ASP A 166 3.29 60.50 12.43
C ASP A 166 2.76 61.92 12.01
N LYS A 167 3.49 62.62 11.13
CA LYS A 167 3.20 63.98 10.70
C LYS A 167 2.16 64.08 9.59
N ARG A 168 1.53 62.95 9.19
CA ARG A 168 0.59 62.87 8.06
C ARG A 168 1.15 63.44 6.74
N PHE A 169 2.42 63.28 6.53
CA PHE A 169 3.14 63.76 5.36
C PHE A 169 3.60 62.58 4.51
N ILE A 170 3.29 62.66 3.23
CA ILE A 170 3.72 61.65 2.24
C ILE A 170 4.67 62.35 1.27
N ASN A 171 5.89 61.83 1.15
CA ASN A 171 6.89 62.31 0.17
C ASN A 171 7.34 61.12 -0.70
N ILE A 172 6.97 61.16 -1.95
CA ILE A 172 7.37 60.13 -2.93
C ILE A 172 8.39 60.79 -3.85
N LYS A 173 9.62 60.21 -3.87
CA LYS A 173 10.69 60.65 -4.77
C LYS A 173 10.80 59.65 -5.90
N GLN A 174 10.66 60.12 -7.13
CA GLN A 174 10.79 59.27 -8.34
C GLN A 174 9.78 58.09 -8.38
N GLY A 175 8.51 58.36 -8.21
CA GLY A 175 7.42 57.40 -8.36
C GLY A 175 7.12 57.06 -9.82
#